data_f7e76df8560cf8c8dd77bca932ea24c7
#
_entry.id   f7e76df8560cf8c8dd77bca932ea24c7
#
_cell.length_a   1.000
_cell.length_b   1.000
_cell.length_c   1.000
_cell.angle_alpha   90.00
_cell.angle_beta   90.00
_cell.angle_gamma   90.00
#
_symmetry.space_group_name_H-M   'P 1'
#
loop_
_entity.id
_entity.type
_entity.pdbx_description
1 polymer ?
#
loop_
_entity_poly.entity_id
_entity_poly.type
_entity_poly.pdbx_seq_one_letter_code
_entity_poly.pdbx_strand_id
1 'polypeptide(L)' 'MDDKIELSNLSKALEFEKQSREIDKMTLTEAREFAKSYLKLYFKQQEVVSSIANM' A
#
# COMPACT_ATOMS: atom_id res chain seq x y z
N MET A 1 3.04 -14.56 -4.08
CA MET A 1 2.14 -13.44 -3.81
C MET A 1 0.72 -13.93 -3.68
N ASP A 2 -0.06 -13.38 -2.83
CA ASP A 2 -1.41 -13.86 -2.57
C ASP A 2 -2.39 -13.32 -3.60
N ASP A 3 -2.83 -14.19 -4.52
CA ASP A 3 -3.78 -13.82 -5.57
C ASP A 3 -5.22 -13.77 -5.07
N LYS A 4 -5.44 -14.06 -3.78
CA LYS A 4 -6.77 -14.04 -3.19
C LYS A 4 -7.23 -12.65 -2.77
N ILE A 5 -6.30 -11.69 -2.73
CA ILE A 5 -6.64 -10.32 -2.39
C ILE A 5 -7.23 -9.64 -3.61
N GLU A 6 -8.51 -9.36 -3.55
CA GLU A 6 -9.23 -8.72 -4.63
C GLU A 6 -9.75 -7.35 -4.20
N LEU A 7 -9.67 -6.39 -5.11
CA LEU A 7 -10.22 -5.06 -4.88
C LEU A 7 -11.56 -4.95 -5.58
N SER A 8 -12.63 -5.02 -4.79
CA SER A 8 -14.00 -4.97 -5.31
C SER A 8 -14.43 -3.57 -5.73
N ASN A 9 -13.76 -2.54 -5.22
CA ASN A 9 -14.04 -1.15 -5.59
C ASN A 9 -13.27 -0.80 -6.85
N LEU A 10 -13.99 -0.40 -7.90
CA LEU A 10 -13.39 -0.10 -9.20
C LEU A 10 -12.35 1.03 -9.10
N SER A 11 -12.65 2.08 -8.36
CA SER A 11 -11.70 3.19 -8.16
C SER A 11 -10.40 2.71 -7.54
N LYS A 12 -10.49 1.87 -6.52
CA LYS A 12 -9.30 1.30 -5.86
C LYS A 12 -8.53 0.39 -6.78
N ALA A 13 -9.23 -0.42 -7.58
CA ALA A 13 -8.60 -1.32 -8.54
C ALA A 13 -7.82 -0.55 -9.60
N LEU A 14 -8.42 0.53 -10.12
CA LEU A 14 -7.75 1.38 -11.12
C LEU A 14 -6.54 2.09 -10.53
N GLU A 15 -6.65 2.59 -9.31
CA GLU A 15 -5.54 3.24 -8.62
C GLU A 15 -4.40 2.26 -8.37
N PHE A 16 -4.72 1.05 -7.94
CA PHE A 16 -3.72 0.00 -7.76
C PHE A 16 -2.99 -0.31 -9.07
N GLU A 17 -3.73 -0.43 -10.16
CA GLU A 17 -3.15 -0.72 -11.47
C GLU A 17 -2.20 0.38 -11.91
N LYS A 18 -2.60 1.63 -11.72
CA LYS A 18 -1.77 2.79 -12.04
C LYS A 18 -0.48 2.78 -11.24
N GLN A 19 -0.58 2.57 -9.93
CA GLN A 19 0.59 2.53 -9.06
C GLN A 19 1.49 1.33 -9.35
N SER A 20 0.91 0.20 -9.71
CA SER A 20 1.67 -0.98 -10.12
C SER A 20 2.57 -0.69 -11.31
N ARG A 21 2.05 0.04 -12.29
CA ARG A 21 2.84 0.45 -13.46
C ARG A 21 3.99 1.36 -13.08
N GLU A 22 3.76 2.26 -12.13
CA GLU A 22 4.82 3.14 -11.63
C GLU A 22 5.92 2.33 -10.93
N ILE A 23 5.53 1.34 -10.13
CA ILE A 23 6.48 0.45 -9.45
C ILE A 23 7.32 -0.33 -10.47
N ASP A 24 6.69 -0.78 -11.55
CA ASP A 24 7.39 -1.54 -12.61
C ASP A 24 8.50 -0.73 -13.27
N LYS A 25 8.41 0.60 -13.21
CA LYS A 25 9.42 1.49 -13.77
C LYS A 25 10.56 1.80 -12.79
N MET A 26 10.43 1.39 -11.55
CA MET A 26 11.42 1.69 -10.52
C MET A 26 12.64 0.79 -10.60
N THR A 27 13.78 1.34 -10.20
CA THR A 27 14.97 0.53 -9.93
C THR A 27 14.72 -0.31 -8.67
N LEU A 28 15.57 -1.30 -8.43
CA LEU A 28 15.46 -2.11 -7.22
C LEU A 28 15.54 -1.26 -5.95
N THR A 29 16.48 -0.30 -5.93
CA THR A 29 16.63 0.60 -4.78
C THR A 29 15.39 1.44 -4.56
N GLU A 30 14.84 2.01 -5.63
CA GLU A 30 13.62 2.81 -5.54
C GLU A 30 12.44 1.98 -5.06
N ALA A 31 12.31 0.76 -5.56
CA ALA A 31 11.23 -0.13 -5.16
C ALA A 31 11.33 -0.50 -3.68
N ARG A 32 12.54 -0.71 -3.18
CA ARG A 32 12.77 -0.99 -1.75
C ARG A 32 12.38 0.19 -0.89
N GLU A 33 12.78 1.39 -1.28
CA GLU A 33 12.42 2.61 -0.53
C GLU A 33 10.91 2.85 -0.55
N PHE A 34 10.29 2.62 -1.69
CA PHE A 34 8.85 2.71 -1.82
C PHE A 34 8.15 1.72 -0.87
N ALA A 35 8.60 0.48 -0.86
CA ALA A 35 8.02 -0.54 0.02
C ALA A 35 8.16 -0.19 1.49
N LYS A 36 9.32 0.34 1.89
CA LYS A 36 9.54 0.77 3.29
C LYS A 36 8.63 1.92 3.66
N SER A 37 8.44 2.87 2.76
CA SER A 37 7.53 4.00 3.00
C SER A 37 6.09 3.53 3.18
N TYR A 38 5.67 2.59 2.34
CA TYR A 38 4.34 2.01 2.43
C TYR A 38 4.14 1.26 3.74
N LEU A 39 5.14 0.51 4.14
CA LEU A 39 5.09 -0.22 5.40
C LEU A 39 4.97 0.73 6.59
N LYS A 40 5.70 1.84 6.55
CA LYS A 40 5.63 2.87 7.58
C LYS A 40 4.22 3.47 7.67
N LEU A 41 3.62 3.76 6.53
CA LEU A 41 2.23 4.25 6.47
C LEU A 41 1.24 3.23 7.04
N TYR A 42 1.44 1.98 6.72
CA TYR A 42 0.59 0.89 7.22
C TYR A 42 0.63 0.85 8.75
N PHE A 43 1.82 0.89 9.32
CA PHE A 43 1.94 0.88 10.77
C PHE A 43 1.39 2.15 11.41
N LYS A 44 1.57 3.28 10.75
CA LYS A 44 1.02 4.55 11.23
C LYS A 44 -0.50 4.53 11.27
N GLN A 45 -1.13 3.94 10.26
CA GLN A 45 -2.58 3.77 10.25
C GLN A 45 -3.04 2.89 11.39
N GLN A 46 -2.31 1.84 11.71
CA GLN A 46 -2.63 0.97 12.85
C GLN A 46 -2.54 1.73 14.17
N GLU A 47 -1.55 2.59 14.34
CA GLU A 47 -1.43 3.42 15.54
C GLU A 47 -2.65 4.34 15.70
N VAL A 48 -3.07 4.97 14.61
CA VAL A 48 -4.21 5.89 14.64
C VAL A 48 -5.48 5.13 15.02
N VAL A 49 -5.71 3.98 14.42
CA VAL A 49 -6.88 3.16 14.73
C VAL A 49 -6.86 2.70 16.20
N SER A 50 -5.70 2.27 16.69
CA SER A 50 -5.55 1.87 18.10
C SER A 50 -5.84 3.04 19.04
N SER A 51 -5.37 4.23 18.72
CA SER A 51 -5.63 5.43 19.53
C SER A 51 -7.13 5.74 19.59
N ILE A 52 -7.83 5.62 18.47
CA ILE A 52 -9.26 5.84 18.41
C ILE A 52 -10.01 4.79 19.23
N ALA A 53 -9.58 3.53 19.13
CA ALA A 53 -10.22 2.43 19.84
C ALA A 53 -10.05 2.53 21.37
N ASN A 54 -8.99 3.22 21.80
CA ASN A 54 -8.68 3.39 23.23
C ASN A 54 -9.23 4.69 23.82
N MET A 55 -9.96 5.45 23.04
CA MET A 55 -10.58 6.72 23.52
C MET A 55 -11.84 6.47 24.32
#